data_3961b6945dc61fc19ea4cd100a991f31
#
_entry.id   3961b6945dc61fc19ea4cd100a991f31
#
_cell.length_a   1.000
_cell.length_b   1.000
_cell.length_c   1.000
_cell.angle_alpha   90.00
_cell.angle_beta   90.00
_cell.angle_gamma   90.00
#
_symmetry.space_group_name_H-M   'P 1'
#
loop_
_entity.id
_entity.type
_entity.pdbx_description
1 polymer ?
#
loop_
_entity_poly.entity_id
_entity_poly.type
_entity_poly.pdbx_seq_one_letter_code
_entity_poly.pdbx_strand_id
1 'polypeptide(L)'
;KFKKVKGLLVQTPKRGTESLSKEVSLPDPKPASLGAKPFRFLCRGGKIFSVDDSSLQNRVKSVVAQSGLKPNKDREYEGAKLMKLINDKKIGDSSVTVQSKLSPDKVLRFVIERRANAGEDETGLSKPSSHYLKALGALNPTKHYLLFEVFSDSFAVYLAARDLSNQRKFPAGWKPAHRGSDWWPYDWGYRVVGRKAYLAARPKPKPSTGKPKAVPPKKPANVLD
;
A
#
# COMPACT_ATOMS: atom_id res chain seq x y z
N LYS A 1 2.58 40.99 37.26
CA LYS A 1 2.33 40.03 36.16
C LYS A 1 3.00 38.66 36.43
N PHE A 2 4.20 38.56 37.00
CA PHE A 2 4.90 37.29 37.26
C PHE A 2 4.22 36.36 38.29
N LYS A 3 3.54 36.92 39.32
CA LYS A 3 2.81 36.11 40.32
C LYS A 3 1.61 35.35 39.73
N LYS A 4 0.94 35.92 38.72
CA LYS A 4 -0.21 35.29 38.04
C LYS A 4 0.20 34.10 37.17
N VAL A 5 1.38 34.16 36.53
CA VAL A 5 1.90 33.09 35.70
C VAL A 5 2.36 31.89 36.54
N LYS A 6 2.97 32.12 37.72
CA LYS A 6 3.31 31.05 38.67
C LYS A 6 2.07 30.31 39.18
N GLY A 7 0.96 31.01 39.45
CA GLY A 7 -0.28 30.36 39.86
C GLY A 7 -0.92 29.47 38.80
N LEU A 8 -0.83 29.86 37.53
CA LEU A 8 -1.31 29.03 36.40
C LEU A 8 -0.47 27.79 36.13
N LEU A 9 0.85 27.86 36.37
CA LEU A 9 1.76 26.73 36.25
C LEU A 9 1.52 25.66 37.32
N VAL A 10 1.10 26.04 38.51
CA VAL A 10 0.77 25.10 39.61
C VAL A 10 -0.58 24.41 39.38
N GLN A 11 -1.50 25.05 38.64
CA GLN A 11 -2.81 24.48 38.29
C GLN A 11 -2.81 23.64 37.00
N THR A 12 -1.73 23.67 36.27
CA THR A 12 -1.60 22.78 35.07
C THR A 12 -1.44 21.35 35.59
N PRO A 13 -2.38 20.44 35.32
CA PRO A 13 -2.19 19.06 35.73
C PRO A 13 -0.86 18.57 35.15
N LYS A 14 0.01 18.05 36.03
CA LYS A 14 1.23 17.39 35.61
C LYS A 14 0.81 16.34 34.56
N ARG A 15 1.20 16.55 33.32
CA ARG A 15 1.06 15.51 32.31
C ARG A 15 1.64 14.26 32.93
N GLY A 16 0.78 13.29 33.22
CA GLY A 16 1.24 12.00 33.71
C GLY A 16 2.29 11.49 32.73
N THR A 17 3.52 11.45 33.18
CA THR A 17 4.66 10.88 32.45
C THR A 17 4.58 9.35 32.43
N GLU A 18 3.37 8.82 32.43
CA GLU A 18 3.12 7.44 32.07
C GLU A 18 2.68 7.33 30.62
N SER A 19 3.39 8.00 29.70
CA SER A 19 3.59 7.34 28.43
C SER A 19 4.59 6.21 28.75
N LEU A 20 4.09 5.04 29.04
CA LEU A 20 4.82 3.82 28.83
C LEU A 20 5.33 3.91 27.38
N SER A 21 6.51 4.46 27.19
CA SER A 21 7.24 4.33 25.95
C SER A 21 7.48 2.83 25.82
N LYS A 22 6.53 2.15 25.19
CA LYS A 22 6.70 0.75 24.83
C LYS A 22 7.87 0.77 23.87
N GLU A 23 9.05 0.48 24.38
CA GLU A 23 10.25 0.33 23.56
C GLU A 23 9.96 -0.82 22.62
N VAL A 24 9.59 -0.47 21.39
CA VAL A 24 9.33 -1.45 20.36
C VAL A 24 10.67 -1.70 19.69
N SER A 25 11.34 -2.76 20.10
CA SER A 25 12.48 -3.29 19.36
C SER A 25 11.96 -3.73 17.98
N LEU A 26 12.19 -2.89 16.98
CA LEU A 26 11.96 -3.29 15.59
C LEU A 26 13.01 -4.33 15.24
N PRO A 27 12.64 -5.55 14.87
CA PRO A 27 13.60 -6.55 14.47
C PRO A 27 14.39 -6.06 13.26
N ASP A 28 15.69 -6.35 13.24
CA ASP A 28 16.60 -5.97 12.17
C ASP A 28 16.00 -6.29 10.79
N PRO A 29 15.99 -5.33 9.86
CA PRO A 29 15.51 -5.58 8.53
C PRO A 29 16.39 -6.62 7.84
N LYS A 30 15.85 -7.82 7.59
CA LYS A 30 16.54 -8.82 6.79
C LYS A 30 16.45 -8.44 5.33
N PRO A 31 17.58 -8.34 4.61
CA PRO A 31 17.52 -8.03 3.18
C PRO A 31 16.77 -9.13 2.44
N ALA A 32 15.93 -8.74 1.50
CA ALA A 32 15.26 -9.69 0.61
C ALA A 32 16.27 -10.34 -0.35
N SER A 33 16.05 -11.60 -0.70
CA SER A 33 16.83 -12.29 -1.71
C SER A 33 16.74 -11.58 -3.05
N LEU A 34 17.80 -11.62 -3.85
CA LEU A 34 17.81 -11.04 -5.18
C LEU A 34 16.68 -11.67 -6.03
N GLY A 35 15.83 -10.82 -6.63
CA GLY A 35 14.69 -11.27 -7.42
C GLY A 35 13.44 -11.67 -6.63
N ALA A 36 13.46 -11.58 -5.29
CA ALA A 36 12.27 -11.82 -4.48
C ALA A 36 11.16 -10.82 -4.80
N LYS A 37 9.93 -11.31 -4.89
CA LYS A 37 8.75 -10.49 -5.19
C LYS A 37 8.07 -10.00 -3.91
N PRO A 38 7.56 -8.75 -3.88
CA PRO A 38 6.79 -8.27 -2.75
C PRO A 38 5.44 -9.00 -2.65
N PHE A 39 5.08 -9.42 -1.45
CA PHE A 39 3.72 -9.77 -1.10
C PHE A 39 3.20 -8.76 -0.08
N ARG A 40 2.05 -8.18 -0.34
CA ARG A 40 1.60 -6.98 0.37
C ARG A 40 0.54 -7.31 1.41
N PHE A 41 0.72 -6.70 2.58
CA PHE A 41 -0.28 -6.68 3.63
C PHE A 41 -0.64 -5.23 3.95
N LEU A 42 -1.92 -4.99 4.16
CA LEU A 42 -2.43 -3.71 4.62
C LEU A 42 -2.89 -3.84 6.07
N CYS A 43 -2.39 -2.94 6.93
CA CYS A 43 -2.80 -2.82 8.32
C CYS A 43 -3.62 -1.53 8.48
N ARG A 44 -4.94 -1.66 8.72
CA ARG A 44 -5.86 -0.53 8.85
C ARG A 44 -7.05 -0.85 9.73
N GLY A 45 -7.46 0.10 10.58
CA GLY A 45 -8.58 -0.06 11.50
C GLY A 45 -8.35 -1.20 12.50
N GLY A 46 -7.12 -1.36 13.01
CA GLY A 46 -6.72 -2.43 13.90
C GLY A 46 -6.72 -3.83 13.27
N LYS A 47 -6.81 -3.94 11.95
CA LYS A 47 -6.86 -5.22 11.22
C LYS A 47 -5.81 -5.30 10.12
N ILE A 48 -5.39 -6.54 9.80
CA ILE A 48 -4.49 -6.85 8.70
C ILE A 48 -5.19 -7.72 7.65
N PHE A 49 -4.90 -7.49 6.39
CA PHE A 49 -5.35 -8.33 5.28
C PHE A 49 -4.33 -8.35 4.15
N SER A 50 -4.32 -9.45 3.40
CA SER A 50 -3.45 -9.61 2.24
C SER A 50 -4.02 -8.93 1.02
N VAL A 51 -3.13 -8.42 0.16
CA VAL A 51 -3.47 -7.89 -1.16
C VAL A 51 -2.61 -8.61 -2.19
N ASP A 52 -3.19 -9.57 -2.88
CA ASP A 52 -2.52 -10.28 -3.98
C ASP A 52 -2.77 -9.56 -5.31
N ASP A 53 -1.93 -8.56 -5.59
CA ASP A 53 -2.00 -7.75 -6.80
C ASP A 53 -1.98 -8.60 -8.08
N SER A 54 -1.19 -9.67 -8.10
CA SER A 54 -1.04 -10.54 -9.27
C SER A 54 -2.31 -11.32 -9.56
N SER A 55 -2.93 -11.88 -8.53
CA SER A 55 -4.20 -12.60 -8.64
C SER A 55 -5.31 -11.67 -9.10
N LEU A 56 -5.41 -10.48 -8.50
CA LEU A 56 -6.42 -9.47 -8.86
C LEU A 56 -6.26 -9.01 -10.32
N GLN A 57 -5.02 -8.73 -10.76
CA GLN A 57 -4.75 -8.37 -12.15
C GLN A 57 -5.13 -9.50 -13.12
N ASN A 58 -4.83 -10.76 -12.79
CA ASN A 58 -5.18 -11.89 -13.63
C ASN A 58 -6.71 -12.09 -13.72
N ARG A 59 -7.44 -11.89 -12.63
CA ARG A 59 -8.91 -11.90 -12.64
C ARG A 59 -9.49 -10.82 -13.55
N VAL A 60 -8.94 -9.60 -13.48
CA VAL A 60 -9.36 -8.51 -14.39
C VAL A 60 -9.07 -8.87 -15.84
N LYS A 61 -7.87 -9.41 -16.15
CA LYS A 61 -7.53 -9.86 -17.50
C LYS A 61 -8.50 -10.93 -18.01
N SER A 62 -8.83 -11.91 -17.18
CA SER A 62 -9.78 -12.97 -17.54
C SER A 62 -11.18 -12.42 -17.83
N VAL A 63 -11.67 -11.50 -17.00
CA VAL A 63 -12.98 -10.86 -17.22
C VAL A 63 -13.00 -10.07 -18.53
N VAL A 64 -11.96 -9.30 -18.81
CA VAL A 64 -11.87 -8.54 -20.06
C VAL A 64 -11.79 -9.46 -21.27
N ALA A 65 -11.00 -10.53 -21.20
CA ALA A 65 -10.87 -11.51 -22.28
C ALA A 65 -12.20 -12.22 -22.58
N GLN A 66 -12.96 -12.58 -21.54
CA GLN A 66 -14.24 -13.30 -21.66
C GLN A 66 -15.39 -12.40 -22.08
N SER A 67 -15.28 -11.08 -21.93
CA SER A 67 -16.34 -10.15 -22.24
C SER A 67 -16.62 -9.89 -23.72
N GLY A 68 -15.69 -10.33 -24.59
CA GLY A 68 -15.73 -9.99 -26.01
C GLY A 68 -15.35 -8.52 -26.32
N LEU A 69 -15.04 -7.72 -25.31
CA LEU A 69 -14.61 -6.34 -25.53
C LEU A 69 -13.20 -6.32 -26.16
N LYS A 70 -13.13 -5.88 -27.42
CA LYS A 70 -11.87 -5.82 -28.17
C LYS A 70 -11.31 -4.41 -28.17
N PRO A 71 -9.97 -4.25 -28.09
CA PRO A 71 -9.35 -2.97 -28.32
C PRO A 71 -9.42 -2.59 -29.80
N ASN A 72 -9.28 -1.32 -30.10
CA ASN A 72 -9.16 -0.81 -31.46
C ASN A 72 -7.81 -1.21 -32.12
N LYS A 73 -7.56 -0.74 -33.35
CA LYS A 73 -6.31 -1.00 -34.10
C LYS A 73 -5.06 -0.52 -33.37
N ASP A 74 -5.15 0.51 -32.56
CA ASP A 74 -4.08 1.06 -31.73
C ASP A 74 -3.92 0.36 -30.37
N ARG A 75 -4.63 -0.74 -30.15
CA ARG A 75 -4.71 -1.49 -28.87
C ARG A 75 -5.26 -0.65 -27.71
N GLU A 76 -6.16 0.27 -28.02
CA GLU A 76 -6.83 1.12 -27.03
C GLU A 76 -8.28 0.66 -26.84
N TYR A 77 -8.72 0.62 -25.59
CA TYR A 77 -10.09 0.29 -25.23
C TYR A 77 -10.96 1.54 -25.10
N GLU A 78 -12.25 1.41 -25.34
CA GLU A 78 -13.22 2.44 -24.96
C GLU A 78 -13.33 2.48 -23.43
N GLY A 79 -12.79 3.56 -22.82
CA GLY A 79 -12.60 3.62 -21.37
C GLY A 79 -13.88 3.48 -20.56
N ALA A 80 -14.99 4.08 -21.01
CA ALA A 80 -16.26 3.99 -20.32
C ALA A 80 -16.82 2.56 -20.31
N LYS A 81 -16.73 1.84 -21.43
CA LYS A 81 -17.18 0.44 -21.54
C LYS A 81 -16.32 -0.48 -20.70
N LEU A 82 -15.00 -0.30 -20.74
CA LEU A 82 -14.08 -1.10 -19.94
C LEU A 82 -14.28 -0.86 -18.43
N MET A 83 -14.41 0.39 -18.02
CA MET A 83 -14.71 0.77 -16.63
C MET A 83 -16.02 0.14 -16.15
N LYS A 84 -17.11 0.27 -16.93
CA LYS A 84 -18.41 -0.31 -16.59
C LYS A 84 -18.31 -1.83 -16.46
N LEU A 85 -17.68 -2.52 -17.42
CA LEU A 85 -17.49 -3.97 -17.39
C LEU A 85 -16.83 -4.43 -16.09
N ILE A 86 -15.72 -3.77 -15.68
CA ILE A 86 -14.95 -4.17 -14.51
C ILE A 86 -15.77 -3.94 -13.23
N ASN A 87 -16.44 -2.79 -13.13
CA ASN A 87 -17.20 -2.43 -11.94
C ASN A 87 -18.46 -3.31 -11.77
N ASP A 88 -19.14 -3.67 -12.87
CA ASP A 88 -20.31 -4.54 -12.84
C ASP A 88 -19.96 -5.98 -12.40
N LYS A 89 -18.76 -6.45 -12.73
CA LYS A 89 -18.31 -7.82 -12.39
C LYS A 89 -17.85 -8.00 -10.95
N LYS A 90 -17.76 -6.92 -10.15
CA LYS A 90 -17.38 -6.95 -8.72
C LYS A 90 -16.15 -7.84 -8.44
N ILE A 91 -15.13 -7.68 -9.26
CA ILE A 91 -13.90 -8.47 -9.19
C ILE A 91 -13.24 -8.30 -7.82
N GLY A 92 -12.77 -9.37 -7.22
CA GLY A 92 -12.13 -9.33 -5.92
C GLY A 92 -12.06 -10.70 -5.25
N ASP A 93 -11.82 -10.71 -3.95
CA ASP A 93 -11.82 -11.90 -3.09
C ASP A 93 -12.60 -11.65 -1.79
N SER A 94 -12.37 -12.44 -0.75
CA SER A 94 -13.01 -12.27 0.55
C SER A 94 -12.59 -10.98 1.27
N SER A 95 -11.44 -10.43 0.95
CA SER A 95 -10.83 -9.29 1.64
C SER A 95 -11.02 -7.98 0.90
N VAL A 96 -10.95 -8.02 -0.43
CA VAL A 96 -10.90 -6.81 -1.26
C VAL A 96 -11.82 -6.91 -2.48
N THR A 97 -12.15 -5.76 -3.03
CA THR A 97 -12.85 -5.62 -4.31
C THR A 97 -12.08 -4.63 -5.19
N VAL A 98 -12.09 -4.87 -6.49
CA VAL A 98 -11.45 -4.00 -7.48
C VAL A 98 -12.50 -3.10 -8.09
N GLN A 99 -12.28 -1.81 -8.02
CA GLN A 99 -13.02 -0.79 -8.75
C GLN A 99 -12.12 -0.20 -9.82
N SER A 100 -12.71 0.27 -10.89
CA SER A 100 -11.96 1.02 -11.90
C SER A 100 -12.51 2.44 -12.06
N LYS A 101 -11.62 3.39 -12.28
CA LYS A 101 -11.97 4.80 -12.50
C LYS A 101 -11.21 5.34 -13.70
N LEU A 102 -11.92 6.05 -14.55
CA LEU A 102 -11.31 6.76 -15.66
C LEU A 102 -10.92 8.17 -15.19
N SER A 103 -9.63 8.45 -15.15
CA SER A 103 -9.12 9.76 -14.74
C SER A 103 -9.25 10.78 -15.89
N PRO A 104 -9.27 12.09 -15.59
CA PRO A 104 -9.34 13.15 -16.61
C PRO A 104 -8.26 13.05 -17.67
N ASP A 105 -7.08 12.55 -17.29
CA ASP A 105 -5.92 12.34 -18.16
C ASP A 105 -6.04 11.08 -19.03
N LYS A 106 -7.25 10.49 -19.13
CA LYS A 106 -7.55 9.30 -19.94
C LYS A 106 -6.69 8.09 -19.57
N VAL A 107 -6.48 7.89 -18.27
CA VAL A 107 -5.90 6.66 -17.72
C VAL A 107 -6.97 5.90 -16.96
N LEU A 108 -7.09 4.60 -17.24
CA LEU A 108 -7.90 3.72 -16.43
C LEU A 108 -7.08 3.30 -15.22
N ARG A 109 -7.55 3.70 -14.05
CA ARG A 109 -6.93 3.37 -12.77
C ARG A 109 -7.78 2.36 -12.04
N PHE A 110 -7.10 1.38 -11.45
CA PHE A 110 -7.73 0.35 -10.64
C PHE A 110 -7.54 0.68 -9.17
N VAL A 111 -8.61 0.60 -8.42
CA VAL A 111 -8.65 0.88 -6.99
C VAL A 111 -9.00 -0.40 -6.29
N ILE A 112 -8.18 -0.78 -5.30
CA ILE A 112 -8.46 -1.93 -4.46
C ILE A 112 -9.10 -1.41 -3.18
N GLU A 113 -10.37 -1.76 -2.99
CA GLU A 113 -11.14 -1.36 -1.82
C GLU A 113 -11.29 -2.53 -0.86
N ARG A 114 -11.08 -2.29 0.43
CA ARG A 114 -11.31 -3.28 1.47
C ARG A 114 -12.81 -3.55 1.65
N ARG A 115 -13.21 -4.81 1.77
CA ARG A 115 -14.56 -5.16 2.20
C ARG A 115 -14.76 -4.79 3.66
N ALA A 116 -15.99 -4.39 4.05
CA ALA A 116 -16.29 -3.80 5.36
C ALA A 116 -15.78 -4.63 6.55
N ASN A 117 -15.90 -5.95 6.51
CA ASN A 117 -15.50 -6.84 7.61
C ASN A 117 -14.20 -7.61 7.35
N ALA A 118 -13.44 -7.23 6.32
CA ALA A 118 -12.23 -7.92 5.96
C ALA A 118 -11.07 -7.65 6.93
N GLY A 119 -10.21 -8.65 7.04
CA GLY A 119 -9.00 -8.58 7.85
C GLY A 119 -9.15 -9.20 9.23
N GLU A 120 -8.02 -9.48 9.83
CA GLU A 120 -7.89 -10.09 11.16
C GLU A 120 -7.27 -9.08 12.12
N ASP A 121 -7.78 -9.06 13.33
CA ASP A 121 -7.17 -8.32 14.43
C ASP A 121 -6.02 -9.13 15.07
N GLU A 122 -5.37 -8.55 16.07
CA GLU A 122 -4.25 -9.17 16.77
C GLU A 122 -4.61 -10.54 17.35
N THR A 123 -5.82 -10.70 17.87
CA THR A 123 -6.29 -11.99 18.44
C THR A 123 -6.59 -13.02 17.36
N GLY A 124 -7.06 -12.57 16.19
CA GLY A 124 -7.32 -13.41 15.03
C GLY A 124 -6.05 -14.02 14.43
N LEU A 125 -4.95 -13.27 14.45
CA LEU A 125 -3.67 -13.69 13.88
C LEU A 125 -3.11 -14.98 14.50
N SER A 126 -3.34 -15.19 15.80
CA SER A 126 -2.83 -16.36 16.53
C SER A 126 -3.65 -17.62 16.33
N LYS A 127 -4.81 -17.54 15.65
CA LYS A 127 -5.69 -18.68 15.44
C LYS A 127 -5.19 -19.59 14.32
N PRO A 128 -5.31 -20.93 14.45
CA PRO A 128 -4.94 -21.84 13.35
C PRO A 128 -5.69 -21.59 12.04
N SER A 129 -6.89 -21.02 12.13
CA SER A 129 -7.72 -20.65 10.97
C SER A 129 -7.32 -19.33 10.32
N SER A 130 -6.35 -18.61 10.88
CA SER A 130 -5.92 -17.29 10.41
C SER A 130 -5.62 -17.27 8.90
N HIS A 131 -6.21 -16.31 8.21
CA HIS A 131 -5.94 -16.05 6.79
C HIS A 131 -4.51 -15.53 6.59
N TYR A 132 -4.00 -14.75 7.54
CA TYR A 132 -2.62 -14.30 7.54
C TYR A 132 -1.64 -15.48 7.58
N LEU A 133 -1.83 -16.42 8.51
CA LEU A 133 -0.99 -17.62 8.62
C LEU A 133 -1.08 -18.52 7.41
N LYS A 134 -2.28 -18.65 6.81
CA LYS A 134 -2.49 -19.38 5.55
C LYS A 134 -1.76 -18.69 4.39
N ALA A 135 -1.84 -17.38 4.28
CA ALA A 135 -1.10 -16.63 3.27
C ALA A 135 0.41 -16.84 3.42
N LEU A 136 0.96 -16.74 4.64
CA LEU A 136 2.37 -17.04 4.89
C LEU A 136 2.75 -18.48 4.52
N GLY A 137 1.87 -19.44 4.81
CA GLY A 137 2.10 -20.85 4.47
C GLY A 137 2.14 -21.14 2.97
N ALA A 138 1.45 -20.33 2.16
CA ALA A 138 1.45 -20.43 0.71
C ALA A 138 2.64 -19.75 0.03
N LEU A 139 3.40 -18.93 0.77
CA LEU A 139 4.54 -18.17 0.26
C LEU A 139 5.86 -18.89 0.57
N ASN A 140 6.85 -18.62 -0.29
CA ASN A 140 8.23 -19.08 -0.06
C ASN A 140 9.10 -17.90 0.34
N PRO A 141 9.76 -17.91 1.53
CA PRO A 141 10.54 -16.78 2.03
C PRO A 141 11.80 -16.44 1.19
N THR A 142 12.27 -17.37 0.35
CA THR A 142 13.39 -17.08 -0.58
C THR A 142 12.93 -16.40 -1.87
N LYS A 143 11.65 -16.56 -2.24
CA LYS A 143 11.06 -15.99 -3.46
C LYS A 143 10.18 -14.76 -3.19
N HIS A 144 9.80 -14.55 -1.94
CA HIS A 144 8.92 -13.47 -1.54
C HIS A 144 9.47 -12.73 -0.32
N TYR A 145 9.25 -11.43 -0.30
CA TYR A 145 9.38 -10.62 0.91
C TYR A 145 8.05 -9.96 1.24
N LEU A 146 7.82 -9.69 2.51
CA LEU A 146 6.56 -9.10 2.95
C LEU A 146 6.69 -7.57 3.01
N LEU A 147 5.72 -6.88 2.45
CA LEU A 147 5.63 -5.43 2.51
C LEU A 147 4.35 -5.04 3.26
N PHE A 148 4.51 -4.51 4.45
CA PHE A 148 3.40 -4.01 5.26
C PHE A 148 3.17 -2.53 4.98
N GLU A 149 1.94 -2.16 4.67
CA GLU A 149 1.48 -0.77 4.62
C GLU A 149 0.66 -0.51 5.87
N VAL A 150 1.16 0.36 6.75
CA VAL A 150 0.65 0.47 8.12
C VAL A 150 0.05 1.85 8.36
N PHE A 151 -1.24 1.89 8.65
CA PHE A 151 -1.91 3.08 9.14
C PHE A 151 -1.63 3.29 10.62
N SER A 152 -1.69 4.54 11.07
CA SER A 152 -1.38 4.92 12.45
C SER A 152 -2.25 4.23 13.52
N ASP A 153 -3.44 3.79 13.14
CA ASP A 153 -4.40 3.07 14.01
C ASP A 153 -4.17 1.55 14.07
N SER A 154 -3.15 1.03 13.38
CA SER A 154 -2.96 -0.41 13.18
C SER A 154 -1.54 -0.90 13.49
N PHE A 155 -0.81 -0.11 14.30
CA PHE A 155 0.57 -0.46 14.62
C PHE A 155 0.68 -1.73 15.48
N ALA A 156 -0.27 -1.96 16.39
CA ALA A 156 -0.30 -3.16 17.23
C ALA A 156 -0.45 -4.44 16.41
N VAL A 157 -1.44 -4.48 15.51
CA VAL A 157 -1.64 -5.66 14.64
C VAL A 157 -0.47 -5.88 13.68
N TYR A 158 0.18 -4.79 13.21
CA TYR A 158 1.40 -4.89 12.41
C TYR A 158 2.53 -5.58 13.19
N LEU A 159 2.78 -5.18 14.44
CA LEU A 159 3.83 -5.77 15.26
C LEU A 159 3.59 -7.26 15.48
N ALA A 160 2.37 -7.65 15.84
CA ALA A 160 1.99 -9.06 16.01
C ALA A 160 2.20 -9.86 14.70
N ALA A 161 1.78 -9.30 13.57
CA ALA A 161 1.99 -9.92 12.26
C ALA A 161 3.48 -10.03 11.90
N ARG A 162 4.26 -8.99 12.22
CA ARG A 162 5.71 -8.96 11.99
C ARG A 162 6.42 -10.07 12.78
N ASP A 163 6.06 -10.26 14.04
CA ASP A 163 6.63 -11.31 14.88
C ASP A 163 6.36 -12.71 14.32
N LEU A 164 5.13 -12.96 13.89
CA LEU A 164 4.76 -14.23 13.23
C LEU A 164 5.55 -14.44 11.92
N SER A 165 5.77 -13.37 11.14
CA SER A 165 6.57 -13.46 9.92
C SER A 165 8.04 -13.74 10.19
N ASN A 166 8.60 -13.15 11.25
CA ASN A 166 9.98 -13.39 11.68
C ASN A 166 10.19 -14.84 12.12
N GLN A 167 9.25 -15.41 12.89
CA GLN A 167 9.27 -16.82 13.29
C GLN A 167 9.36 -17.76 12.07
N ARG A 168 8.73 -17.36 10.96
CA ARG A 168 8.75 -18.08 9.69
C ARG A 168 9.87 -17.65 8.73
N LYS A 169 10.82 -16.83 9.22
CA LYS A 169 12.02 -16.37 8.51
C LYS A 169 11.75 -15.55 7.24
N PHE A 170 10.59 -14.90 7.14
CA PHE A 170 10.31 -14.01 6.03
C PHE A 170 11.10 -12.71 6.13
N PRO A 171 11.79 -12.27 5.07
CA PRO A 171 12.24 -10.90 4.96
C PRO A 171 11.00 -10.01 4.91
N ALA A 172 10.99 -8.91 5.66
CA ALA A 172 9.84 -8.04 5.68
C ALA A 172 10.24 -6.59 5.90
N GLY A 173 9.59 -5.70 5.17
CA GLY A 173 9.69 -4.25 5.31
C GLY A 173 8.31 -3.65 5.60
N TRP A 174 8.28 -2.40 6.02
CA TRP A 174 7.05 -1.67 6.20
C TRP A 174 7.17 -0.24 5.67
N LYS A 175 6.05 0.36 5.37
CA LYS A 175 5.96 1.78 5.06
C LYS A 175 4.72 2.37 5.72
N PRO A 176 4.77 3.63 6.17
CA PRO A 176 3.61 4.30 6.70
C PRO A 176 2.58 4.52 5.60
N ALA A 177 1.32 4.26 5.89
CA ALA A 177 0.19 4.60 5.05
C ALA A 177 -0.51 5.85 5.59
N HIS A 178 -0.92 6.77 4.71
CA HIS A 178 -1.57 8.02 5.10
C HIS A 178 -3.08 7.95 4.91
N ARG A 179 -3.83 8.67 5.74
CA ARG A 179 -5.27 8.92 5.55
C ARG A 179 -5.47 9.55 4.16
N GLY A 180 -6.23 8.93 3.31
CA GLY A 180 -6.41 9.34 1.91
C GLY A 180 -5.73 8.42 0.91
N SER A 181 -4.85 7.51 1.34
CA SER A 181 -4.33 6.41 0.52
C SER A 181 -5.26 5.19 0.50
N ASP A 182 -6.57 5.37 0.74
CA ASP A 182 -7.58 4.33 0.46
C ASP A 182 -7.58 3.90 -1.00
N TRP A 183 -6.77 4.59 -1.74
CA TRP A 183 -6.66 4.53 -3.17
C TRP A 183 -5.25 4.14 -3.52
N TRP A 184 -5.02 2.88 -3.85
CA TRP A 184 -3.87 2.52 -4.65
C TRP A 184 -4.30 2.51 -6.10
N PRO A 185 -4.06 3.61 -6.83
CA PRO A 185 -4.34 3.63 -8.24
C PRO A 185 -3.28 2.78 -8.94
N TYR A 186 -3.65 1.55 -9.27
CA TYR A 186 -2.83 0.70 -10.10
C TYR A 186 -3.03 1.06 -11.56
N ASP A 187 -1.94 1.16 -12.30
CA ASP A 187 -1.95 1.13 -13.75
C ASP A 187 -1.57 -0.29 -14.19
N TRP A 188 -2.55 -1.05 -14.62
CA TRP A 188 -2.33 -2.41 -15.13
C TRP A 188 -2.15 -2.46 -16.64
N GLY A 189 -1.79 -1.33 -17.27
CA GLY A 189 -1.40 -1.23 -18.67
C GLY A 189 -2.54 -1.19 -19.67
N TYR A 190 -3.79 -0.98 -19.23
CA TYR A 190 -4.91 -0.79 -20.15
C TYR A 190 -4.87 0.59 -20.79
N ARG A 191 -4.65 0.62 -22.11
CA ARG A 191 -4.67 1.86 -22.87
C ARG A 191 -6.11 2.25 -23.21
N VAL A 192 -6.42 3.53 -23.06
CA VAL A 192 -7.75 4.08 -23.29
C VAL A 192 -7.72 5.08 -24.44
N VAL A 193 -8.74 5.03 -25.30
CA VAL A 193 -8.91 5.96 -26.43
C VAL A 193 -8.84 7.42 -25.96
N GLY A 194 -8.07 8.21 -26.69
CA GLY A 194 -7.88 9.64 -26.42
C GLY A 194 -6.67 9.95 -25.52
N ARG A 195 -5.96 8.96 -24.99
CA ARG A 195 -4.74 9.19 -24.18
C ARG A 195 -3.65 9.88 -24.96
N LYS A 196 -3.40 9.46 -26.21
CA LYS A 196 -2.40 10.08 -27.10
C LYS A 196 -2.72 11.55 -27.37
N ALA A 197 -3.99 11.84 -27.68
CA ALA A 197 -4.43 13.21 -27.92
C ALA A 197 -4.27 14.09 -26.68
N TYR A 198 -4.66 13.56 -25.51
CA TYR A 198 -4.47 14.25 -24.24
C TYR A 198 -3.00 14.58 -23.96
N LEU A 199 -2.08 13.62 -24.17
CA LEU A 199 -0.65 13.83 -23.96
C LEU A 199 -0.06 14.85 -24.96
N ALA A 200 -0.50 14.83 -26.22
CA ALA A 200 -0.08 15.80 -27.23
C ALA A 200 -0.55 17.23 -26.94
N ALA A 201 -1.72 17.38 -26.33
CA ALA A 201 -2.27 18.68 -25.93
C ALA A 201 -1.64 19.25 -24.64
N ARG A 202 -0.87 18.46 -23.91
CA ARG A 202 -0.21 18.92 -22.69
C ARG A 202 0.90 19.92 -23.00
N PRO A 203 0.95 21.07 -22.31
CA PRO A 203 2.11 21.97 -22.44
C PRO A 203 3.39 21.20 -22.13
N LYS A 204 4.36 21.28 -23.01
CA LYS A 204 5.69 20.71 -22.72
C LYS A 204 6.23 21.38 -21.45
N PRO A 205 6.79 20.61 -20.49
CA PRO A 205 7.42 21.23 -19.34
C PRO A 205 8.47 22.21 -19.82
N LYS A 206 8.41 23.44 -19.32
CA LYS A 206 9.45 24.42 -19.62
C LYS A 206 10.79 23.80 -19.22
N PRO A 207 11.83 23.88 -20.10
CA PRO A 207 13.14 23.38 -19.71
C PRO A 207 13.53 24.04 -18.39
N SER A 208 13.91 23.23 -17.43
CA SER A 208 14.39 23.71 -16.14
C SER A 208 15.65 24.52 -16.37
N THR A 209 15.55 25.84 -16.28
CA THR A 209 16.70 26.77 -16.36
C THR A 209 17.53 26.74 -15.06
N GLY A 210 17.21 25.87 -14.15
CA GLY A 210 17.97 25.67 -12.92
C GLY A 210 19.33 25.01 -13.23
N LYS A 211 20.43 25.73 -12.97
CA LYS A 211 21.74 25.11 -12.85
C LYS A 211 21.63 23.85 -12.00
N PRO A 212 22.29 22.74 -12.36
CA PRO A 212 22.30 21.55 -11.52
C PRO A 212 22.70 21.98 -10.11
N LYS A 213 21.81 21.76 -9.11
CA LYS A 213 22.23 21.92 -7.72
C LYS A 213 23.42 21.00 -7.52
N ALA A 214 24.57 21.58 -7.15
CA ALA A 214 25.74 20.80 -6.79
C ALA A 214 25.31 19.71 -5.82
N VAL A 215 25.49 18.46 -6.22
CA VAL A 215 25.22 17.31 -5.36
C VAL A 215 26.19 17.43 -4.19
N PRO A 216 25.71 17.56 -2.94
CA PRO A 216 26.62 17.58 -1.81
C PRO A 216 27.48 16.31 -1.85
N PRO A 217 28.78 16.41 -1.53
CA PRO A 217 29.66 15.25 -1.53
C PRO A 217 29.04 14.15 -0.69
N LYS A 218 28.95 12.93 -1.24
CA LYS A 218 28.48 11.77 -0.49
C LYS A 218 29.36 11.64 0.75
N LYS A 219 28.75 11.73 1.93
CA LYS A 219 29.45 11.36 3.17
C LYS A 219 30.01 9.94 2.99
N PRO A 220 31.26 9.68 3.38
CA PRO A 220 31.80 8.33 3.36
C PRO A 220 30.92 7.42 4.21
N ALA A 221 30.70 6.20 3.76
CA ALA A 221 29.73 5.24 4.29
C ALA A 221 30.07 4.68 5.69
N ASN A 222 31.11 5.16 6.35
CA ASN A 222 31.60 4.66 7.63
C ASN A 222 32.03 5.81 8.54
N VAL A 223 31.06 6.55 9.08
CA VAL A 223 31.24 7.27 10.34
C VAL A 223 30.04 6.96 11.19
N LEU A 224 30.20 6.02 12.10
CA LEU A 224 29.34 5.82 13.26
C LEU A 224 29.64 7.01 14.20
N ASP A 225 28.61 7.86 14.39
CA ASP A 225 28.48 8.75 15.54
C ASP A 225 27.40 8.18 16.46
#